data_9c9b05191321aa1601e66c0ea4679c72
#
_entry.id   9c9b05191321aa1601e66c0ea4679c72
#
_cell.length_a   1.000
_cell.length_b   1.000
_cell.length_c   1.000
_cell.angle_alpha   90.00
_cell.angle_beta   90.00
_cell.angle_gamma   90.00
#
_symmetry.space_group_name_H-M   'P 1'
#
loop_
_entity.id
_entity.type
_entity.pdbx_description
1 polymer ?
#
loop_
_entity_poly.entity_id
_entity_poly.type
_entity_poly.pdbx_seq_one_letter_code
_entity_poly.pdbx_strand_id
1 'polypeptide(L)'
;MRRVAVIDIGTVTARLAVADVEGARVVRLAKSSNICNLGEGVAETGRLARTAMERVLSCVGAYVESAREAGAEAAACTLTSAARDASNSPDLGQALSSLGLEPLVIPGEVEGALTFLGVAQDFPGRRILVADNGGGSTELACGTLGENVLDLRFVRSVNVGCRRLTELFLSRTDPPSAADIAEAHAF
;
A
#
# COMPACT_ATOMS: atom_id res chain seq x y z
N MET A 1 8.62 6.55 -24.89
CA MET A 1 8.15 5.46 -24.01
C MET A 1 9.24 5.19 -23.00
N ARG A 2 8.92 5.14 -21.72
CA ARG A 2 9.85 4.82 -20.62
C ARG A 2 9.31 3.63 -19.86
N ARG A 3 10.18 2.73 -19.42
CA ARG A 3 9.80 1.64 -18.53
C ARG A 3 10.17 1.98 -17.10
N VAL A 4 9.19 1.91 -16.21
CA VAL A 4 9.35 2.23 -14.80
C VAL A 4 8.82 1.09 -13.93
N ALA A 5 9.36 0.97 -12.71
CA ALA A 5 8.87 0.05 -11.71
C ALA A 5 8.30 0.83 -10.53
N VAL A 6 7.27 0.27 -9.90
CA VAL A 6 6.73 0.73 -8.62
C VAL A 6 6.66 -0.46 -7.68
N ILE A 7 7.28 -0.31 -6.51
CA ILE A 7 7.22 -1.28 -5.42
C ILE A 7 6.39 -0.65 -4.31
N ASP A 8 5.24 -1.24 -4.00
CA ASP A 8 4.34 -0.79 -2.96
C ASP A 8 4.33 -1.79 -1.81
N ILE A 9 4.70 -1.34 -0.62
CA ILE A 9 4.83 -2.17 0.58
C ILE A 9 3.71 -1.80 1.55
N GLY A 10 2.65 -2.60 1.50
CA GLY A 10 1.49 -2.47 2.36
C GLY A 10 1.61 -3.25 3.67
N THR A 11 0.56 -3.18 4.48
CA THR A 11 0.47 -3.88 5.77
C THR A 11 0.50 -5.40 5.61
N VAL A 12 -0.16 -5.94 4.59
CA VAL A 12 -0.23 -7.39 4.33
C VAL A 12 0.64 -7.78 3.14
N THR A 13 0.62 -6.99 2.08
CA THR A 13 1.10 -7.37 0.76
C THR A 13 2.18 -6.42 0.28
N ALA A 14 3.27 -6.95 -0.28
CA ALA A 14 4.19 -6.20 -1.13
C ALA A 14 3.82 -6.45 -2.59
N ARG A 15 3.82 -5.38 -3.40
CA ARG A 15 3.44 -5.41 -4.82
C ARG A 15 4.55 -4.82 -5.68
N LEU A 16 4.76 -5.41 -6.84
CA LEU A 16 5.58 -4.85 -7.92
C LEU A 16 4.67 -4.55 -9.11
N ALA A 17 4.80 -3.38 -9.68
CA ALA A 17 4.27 -3.04 -10.99
C ALA A 17 5.42 -2.61 -11.90
N VAL A 18 5.53 -3.19 -13.09
CA VAL A 18 6.44 -2.73 -14.15
C VAL A 18 5.59 -2.22 -15.30
N ALA A 19 5.77 -0.96 -15.67
CA ALA A 19 4.92 -0.28 -16.63
C ALA A 19 5.74 0.41 -17.73
N ASP A 20 5.24 0.33 -18.95
CA ASP A 20 5.64 1.20 -20.04
C ASP A 20 4.72 2.42 -20.04
N VAL A 21 5.32 3.63 -19.97
CA VAL A 21 4.59 4.89 -19.89
C VAL A 21 4.94 5.83 -21.04
N GLU A 22 3.93 6.53 -21.55
CA GLU A 22 4.05 7.61 -22.54
C GLU A 22 3.35 8.85 -22.01
N GLY A 23 4.13 9.86 -21.61
CA GLY A 23 3.60 11.01 -20.87
C GLY A 23 2.93 10.53 -19.58
N ALA A 24 1.64 10.82 -19.39
CA ALA A 24 0.84 10.41 -18.23
C ALA A 24 0.08 9.07 -18.45
N ARG A 25 0.26 8.40 -19.59
CA ARG A 25 -0.49 7.21 -19.95
C ARG A 25 0.33 5.94 -19.72
N VAL A 26 -0.26 4.97 -19.03
CA VAL A 26 0.27 3.60 -18.95
C VAL A 26 -0.16 2.84 -20.19
N VAL A 27 0.82 2.37 -20.98
CA VAL A 27 0.60 1.64 -22.25
C VAL A 27 0.63 0.14 -22.03
N ARG A 28 1.51 -0.31 -21.13
CA ARG A 28 1.67 -1.72 -20.76
C ARG A 28 1.93 -1.82 -19.28
N LEU A 29 1.36 -2.84 -18.64
CA LEU A 29 1.47 -3.05 -17.20
C LEU A 29 1.61 -4.54 -16.90
N ALA A 30 2.66 -4.90 -16.15
CA ALA A 30 2.82 -6.21 -15.52
C ALA A 30 2.83 -6.02 -14.00
N LYS A 31 2.15 -6.90 -13.28
CA LYS A 31 2.02 -6.85 -11.80
C LYS A 31 2.41 -8.17 -11.18
N SER A 32 3.04 -8.09 -10.00
CA SER A 32 3.30 -9.20 -9.09
C SER A 32 2.92 -8.81 -7.66
N SER A 33 2.52 -9.77 -6.85
CA SER A 33 2.05 -9.52 -5.50
C SER A 33 2.40 -10.69 -4.59
N ASN A 34 2.95 -10.41 -3.41
CA ASN A 34 3.31 -11.40 -2.40
C ASN A 34 2.83 -10.97 -1.02
N ILE A 35 2.31 -11.92 -0.25
CA ILE A 35 1.93 -11.71 1.15
C ILE A 35 3.19 -11.72 2.01
N CYS A 36 3.54 -10.56 2.59
CA CYS A 36 4.71 -10.38 3.46
C CYS A 36 4.33 -10.14 4.91
N ASN A 37 3.08 -9.75 5.18
CA ASN A 37 2.55 -9.48 6.52
C ASN A 37 3.43 -8.51 7.34
N LEU A 38 3.85 -7.38 6.73
CA LEU A 38 4.68 -6.38 7.40
C LEU A 38 4.04 -5.86 8.69
N GLY A 39 2.72 -5.68 8.68
CA GLY A 39 1.96 -5.14 9.81
C GLY A 39 1.67 -6.12 10.94
N GLU A 40 2.27 -7.33 10.93
CA GLU A 40 2.07 -8.33 11.98
C GLU A 40 2.45 -7.77 13.35
N GLY A 41 1.47 -7.71 14.28
CA GLY A 41 1.63 -7.21 15.65
C GLY A 41 1.85 -5.68 15.77
N VAL A 42 1.82 -4.92 14.68
CA VAL A 42 2.03 -3.45 14.73
C VAL A 42 0.91 -2.75 15.48
N ALA A 43 -0.33 -3.20 15.33
CA ALA A 43 -1.48 -2.60 16.00
C ALA A 43 -1.37 -2.62 17.53
N GLU A 44 -0.71 -3.63 18.10
CA GLU A 44 -0.51 -3.80 19.53
C GLU A 44 0.82 -3.19 20.01
N THR A 45 1.88 -3.37 19.23
CA THR A 45 3.25 -3.06 19.69
C THR A 45 3.76 -1.70 19.24
N GLY A 46 3.15 -1.10 18.19
CA GLY A 46 3.68 0.10 17.53
C GLY A 46 5.04 -0.12 16.85
N ARG A 47 5.41 -1.38 16.54
CA ARG A 47 6.72 -1.72 15.96
C ARG A 47 6.59 -2.82 14.91
N LEU A 48 7.42 -2.72 13.87
CA LEU A 48 7.63 -3.80 12.89
C LEU A 48 8.41 -4.94 13.53
N ALA A 49 7.90 -6.16 13.41
CA ALA A 49 8.62 -7.35 13.83
C ALA A 49 9.84 -7.60 12.90
N ARG A 50 10.96 -8.04 13.47
CA ARG A 50 12.17 -8.31 12.70
C ARG A 50 11.93 -9.35 11.60
N THR A 51 11.23 -10.42 11.91
CA THR A 51 10.87 -11.47 10.95
C THR A 51 9.97 -10.97 9.81
N ALA A 52 9.08 -10.00 10.08
CA ALA A 52 8.26 -9.36 9.06
C ALA A 52 9.11 -8.47 8.13
N MET A 53 10.04 -7.70 8.69
CA MET A 53 11.00 -6.93 7.88
C MET A 53 11.87 -7.83 7.00
N GLU A 54 12.37 -8.95 7.52
CA GLU A 54 13.17 -9.93 6.76
C GLU A 54 12.37 -10.52 5.59
N ARG A 55 11.08 -10.86 5.78
CA ARG A 55 10.20 -11.32 4.70
C ARG A 55 10.04 -10.26 3.61
N VAL A 56 9.82 -9.01 4.00
CA VAL A 56 9.70 -7.89 3.05
C VAL A 56 11.01 -7.69 2.28
N LEU A 57 12.15 -7.66 2.95
CA LEU A 57 13.45 -7.45 2.31
C LEU A 57 13.77 -8.56 1.29
N SER A 58 13.49 -9.82 1.63
CA SER A 58 13.64 -10.95 0.70
C SER A 58 12.74 -10.79 -0.53
N CYS A 59 11.48 -10.44 -0.32
CA CYS A 59 10.51 -10.23 -1.41
C CYS A 59 10.91 -9.05 -2.29
N VAL A 60 11.26 -7.91 -1.69
CA VAL A 60 11.63 -6.68 -2.42
C VAL A 60 12.95 -6.87 -3.17
N GLY A 61 13.92 -7.61 -2.61
CA GLY A 61 15.14 -7.98 -3.33
C GLY A 61 14.84 -8.70 -4.66
N ALA A 62 13.93 -9.68 -4.64
CA ALA A 62 13.47 -10.36 -5.85
C ALA A 62 12.72 -9.41 -6.81
N TYR A 63 11.98 -8.44 -6.30
CA TYR A 63 11.30 -7.43 -7.12
C TYR A 63 12.27 -6.48 -7.81
N VAL A 64 13.33 -6.05 -7.12
CA VAL A 64 14.40 -5.22 -7.70
C VAL A 64 15.06 -5.94 -8.87
N GLU A 65 15.41 -7.23 -8.70
CA GLU A 65 15.98 -8.03 -9.79
C GLU A 65 14.99 -8.19 -10.95
N SER A 66 13.72 -8.49 -10.68
CA SER A 66 12.70 -8.61 -11.72
C SER A 66 12.48 -7.30 -12.48
N ALA A 67 12.50 -6.16 -11.80
CA ALA A 67 12.39 -4.84 -12.42
C ALA A 67 13.61 -4.55 -13.32
N ARG A 68 14.82 -4.89 -12.84
CA ARG A 68 16.08 -4.75 -13.59
C ARG A 68 16.09 -5.63 -14.85
N GLU A 69 15.72 -6.91 -14.73
CA GLU A 69 15.62 -7.86 -15.85
C GLU A 69 14.58 -7.41 -16.88
N ALA A 70 13.47 -6.82 -16.41
CA ALA A 70 12.48 -6.21 -17.29
C ALA A 70 12.97 -4.93 -17.99
N GLY A 71 14.13 -4.38 -17.60
CA GLY A 71 14.69 -3.16 -18.18
C GLY A 71 14.02 -1.88 -17.67
N ALA A 72 13.56 -1.85 -16.42
CA ALA A 72 13.05 -0.62 -15.80
C ALA A 72 14.18 0.40 -15.63
N GLU A 73 13.95 1.63 -16.09
CA GLU A 73 14.90 2.75 -16.04
C GLU A 73 14.91 3.47 -14.69
N ALA A 74 13.82 3.33 -13.93
CA ALA A 74 13.65 3.90 -12.61
C ALA A 74 12.69 3.04 -11.79
N ALA A 75 12.85 3.08 -10.46
CA ALA A 75 11.96 2.42 -9.51
C ALA A 75 11.55 3.41 -8.42
N ALA A 76 10.23 3.47 -8.12
CA ALA A 76 9.70 4.10 -6.94
C ALA A 76 9.38 3.03 -5.89
N CYS A 77 9.63 3.33 -4.60
CA CYS A 77 9.31 2.43 -3.49
C CYS A 77 8.48 3.18 -2.45
N THR A 78 7.27 2.70 -2.19
CA THR A 78 6.36 3.27 -1.19
C THR A 78 6.11 2.32 -0.04
N LEU A 79 5.97 2.88 1.16
CA LEU A 79 5.52 2.18 2.36
C LEU A 79 4.26 2.90 2.87
N THR A 80 3.30 2.14 3.36
CA THR A 80 2.00 2.67 3.75
C THR A 80 1.68 2.46 5.23
N SER A 81 0.46 2.10 5.60
CA SER A 81 -0.07 2.12 6.97
C SER A 81 0.84 1.45 8.01
N ALA A 82 1.34 0.23 7.80
CA ALA A 82 2.18 -0.44 8.80
C ALA A 82 3.47 0.33 9.13
N ALA A 83 4.07 0.96 8.10
CA ALA A 83 5.28 1.76 8.29
C ALA A 83 4.97 3.13 8.91
N ARG A 84 3.79 3.72 8.63
CA ARG A 84 3.34 4.95 9.29
C ARG A 84 3.16 4.76 10.79
N ASP A 85 2.64 3.61 11.20
CA ASP A 85 2.29 3.33 12.59
C ASP A 85 3.50 2.85 13.42
N ALA A 86 4.54 2.37 12.77
CA ALA A 86 5.67 1.75 13.46
C ALA A 86 6.81 2.72 13.75
N SER A 87 7.20 2.81 15.03
CA SER A 87 8.29 3.67 15.51
C SER A 87 9.67 3.29 14.95
N ASN A 88 9.85 2.05 14.51
CA ASN A 88 11.10 1.54 13.91
C ASN A 88 11.03 1.40 12.37
N SER A 89 10.10 2.06 11.72
CA SER A 89 10.04 2.07 10.24
C SER A 89 11.32 2.62 9.57
N PRO A 90 12.09 3.56 10.19
CA PRO A 90 13.38 3.98 9.63
C PRO A 90 14.39 2.84 9.44
N ASP A 91 14.37 1.81 10.30
CA ASP A 91 15.25 0.64 10.19
C ASP A 91 14.98 -0.13 8.88
N LEU A 92 13.69 -0.32 8.55
CA LEU A 92 13.28 -0.92 7.28
C LEU A 92 13.66 -0.03 6.10
N GLY A 93 13.44 1.29 6.22
CA GLY A 93 13.83 2.26 5.19
C GLY A 93 15.32 2.17 4.85
N GLN A 94 16.19 2.13 5.87
CA GLN A 94 17.64 1.99 5.68
C GLN A 94 17.99 0.66 4.99
N ALA A 95 17.36 -0.44 5.40
CA ALA A 95 17.59 -1.74 4.78
C ALA A 95 17.15 -1.79 3.31
N LEU A 96 16.02 -1.17 2.96
CA LEU A 96 15.54 -1.03 1.58
C LEU A 96 16.48 -0.13 0.75
N SER A 97 17.06 0.91 1.36
CA SER A 97 18.04 1.76 0.68
C SER A 97 19.31 0.98 0.30
N SER A 98 19.68 -0.03 1.09
CA SER A 98 20.80 -0.93 0.76
C SER A 98 20.54 -1.81 -0.49
N LEU A 99 19.27 -1.92 -0.93
CA LEU A 99 18.88 -2.56 -2.19
C LEU A 99 18.87 -1.59 -3.39
N GLY A 100 19.33 -0.34 -3.20
CA GLY A 100 19.35 0.69 -4.22
C GLY A 100 18.02 1.43 -4.41
N LEU A 101 17.11 1.35 -3.45
CA LEU A 101 15.82 2.03 -3.47
C LEU A 101 15.85 3.33 -2.66
N GLU A 102 14.93 4.25 -2.97
CA GLU A 102 14.61 5.43 -2.16
C GLU A 102 13.21 5.27 -1.59
N PRO A 103 13.05 4.56 -0.44
CA PRO A 103 11.75 4.26 0.11
C PRO A 103 11.10 5.51 0.72
N LEU A 104 9.83 5.72 0.41
CA LEU A 104 9.00 6.81 0.94
C LEU A 104 7.85 6.25 1.76
N VAL A 105 7.74 6.65 3.03
CA VAL A 105 6.53 6.42 3.83
C VAL A 105 5.53 7.49 3.43
N ILE A 106 4.48 7.12 2.71
CA ILE A 106 3.50 8.07 2.18
C ILE A 106 2.35 8.30 3.17
N PRO A 107 1.86 9.56 3.31
CA PRO A 107 0.64 9.85 4.06
C PRO A 107 -0.57 9.09 3.50
N GLY A 108 -1.55 8.78 4.34
CA GLY A 108 -2.75 8.05 3.92
C GLY A 108 -3.58 8.80 2.87
N GLU A 109 -3.63 10.13 2.96
CA GLU A 109 -4.30 10.97 1.96
C GLU A 109 -3.60 10.92 0.60
N VAL A 110 -2.28 10.79 0.57
CA VAL A 110 -1.51 10.59 -0.68
C VAL A 110 -1.80 9.19 -1.24
N GLU A 111 -1.82 8.16 -0.39
CA GLU A 111 -2.20 6.79 -0.76
C GLU A 111 -3.60 6.77 -1.39
N GLY A 112 -4.60 7.37 -0.72
CA GLY A 112 -5.97 7.47 -1.23
C GLY A 112 -6.09 8.26 -2.53
N ALA A 113 -5.32 9.34 -2.70
CA ALA A 113 -5.30 10.11 -3.93
C ALA A 113 -4.70 9.32 -5.11
N LEU A 114 -3.63 8.56 -4.86
CA LEU A 114 -3.00 7.69 -5.87
C LEU A 114 -3.93 6.53 -6.26
N THR A 115 -4.58 5.90 -5.29
CA THR A 115 -5.59 4.85 -5.54
C THR A 115 -6.76 5.41 -6.36
N PHE A 116 -7.27 6.59 -5.97
CA PHE A 116 -8.32 7.27 -6.75
C PHE A 116 -7.88 7.51 -8.19
N LEU A 117 -6.68 8.07 -8.39
CA LEU A 117 -6.15 8.33 -9.73
C LEU A 117 -6.07 7.05 -10.58
N GLY A 118 -5.65 5.94 -9.98
CA GLY A 118 -5.58 4.64 -10.66
C GLY A 118 -6.95 4.14 -11.11
N VAL A 119 -7.93 4.15 -10.21
CA VAL A 119 -9.30 3.68 -10.48
C VAL A 119 -10.04 4.61 -11.45
N ALA A 120 -9.87 5.92 -11.29
CA ALA A 120 -10.57 6.92 -12.10
C ALA A 120 -10.21 6.90 -13.59
N GLN A 121 -9.07 6.26 -13.97
CA GLN A 121 -8.72 6.03 -15.38
C GLN A 121 -9.80 5.24 -16.13
N ASP A 122 -10.50 4.33 -15.44
CA ASP A 122 -11.56 3.50 -16.00
C ASP A 122 -12.92 4.22 -16.03
N PHE A 123 -13.01 5.42 -15.42
CA PHE A 123 -14.25 6.20 -15.28
C PHE A 123 -14.06 7.68 -15.71
N PRO A 124 -13.56 7.96 -16.92
CA PRO A 124 -13.24 9.33 -17.33
C PRO A 124 -14.46 10.26 -17.29
N GLY A 125 -14.28 11.44 -16.71
CA GLY A 125 -15.32 12.46 -16.59
C GLY A 125 -16.44 12.14 -15.59
N ARG A 126 -16.42 10.98 -14.95
CA ARG A 126 -17.43 10.60 -13.97
C ARG A 126 -17.00 10.96 -12.55
N ARG A 127 -17.95 11.44 -11.76
CA ARG A 127 -17.74 11.56 -10.31
C ARG A 127 -17.90 10.19 -9.66
N ILE A 128 -16.85 9.72 -9.00
CA ILE A 128 -16.84 8.43 -8.31
C ILE A 128 -16.37 8.59 -6.85
N LEU A 129 -16.79 7.66 -6.02
CA LEU A 129 -16.22 7.40 -4.69
C LEU A 129 -15.42 6.10 -4.78
N VAL A 130 -14.18 6.16 -4.36
CA VAL A 130 -13.29 5.00 -4.22
C VAL A 130 -13.13 4.71 -2.74
N ALA A 131 -13.31 3.46 -2.35
CA ALA A 131 -12.99 2.93 -1.03
C ALA A 131 -11.98 1.80 -1.20
N ASP A 132 -10.78 1.98 -0.63
CA ASP A 132 -9.71 0.99 -0.63
C ASP A 132 -9.52 0.48 0.81
N ASN A 133 -10.03 -0.71 1.08
CA ASN A 133 -9.87 -1.36 2.38
C ASN A 133 -8.61 -2.22 2.38
N GLY A 134 -7.57 -1.71 3.03
CA GLY A 134 -6.29 -2.37 3.19
C GLY A 134 -6.19 -3.23 4.46
N GLY A 135 -4.95 -3.64 4.76
CA GLY A 135 -4.67 -4.41 5.99
C GLY A 135 -4.69 -3.56 7.26
N GLY A 136 -4.17 -2.34 7.21
CA GLY A 136 -4.03 -1.46 8.39
C GLY A 136 -4.93 -0.23 8.36
N SER A 137 -5.31 0.24 7.17
CA SER A 137 -6.14 1.43 6.95
C SER A 137 -7.18 1.21 5.88
N THR A 138 -8.10 2.17 5.77
CA THR A 138 -9.05 2.28 4.67
C THR A 138 -9.00 3.70 4.14
N GLU A 139 -8.76 3.85 2.84
CA GLU A 139 -8.74 5.12 2.15
C GLU A 139 -10.08 5.34 1.44
N LEU A 140 -10.63 6.55 1.62
CA LEU A 140 -11.84 7.01 0.96
C LEU A 140 -11.49 8.24 0.12
N ALA A 141 -11.78 8.22 -1.18
CA ALA A 141 -11.51 9.35 -2.05
C ALA A 141 -12.67 9.57 -3.02
N CYS A 142 -13.11 10.81 -3.16
CA CYS A 142 -14.21 11.20 -4.05
C CYS A 142 -13.76 12.33 -4.96
N GLY A 143 -14.08 12.21 -6.24
CA GLY A 143 -13.66 13.21 -7.21
C GLY A 143 -14.06 12.86 -8.64
N THR A 144 -13.43 13.54 -9.58
CA THR A 144 -13.59 13.34 -11.03
C THR A 144 -12.21 13.45 -11.70
N LEU A 145 -11.88 12.53 -12.58
CA LEU A 145 -10.75 12.64 -13.49
C LEU A 145 -11.26 13.10 -14.85
N GLY A 146 -11.00 14.36 -15.20
CA GLY A 146 -11.21 14.91 -16.55
C GLY A 146 -9.99 14.64 -17.44
N GLU A 147 -10.02 15.15 -18.68
CA GLU A 147 -8.94 14.92 -19.65
C GLU A 147 -7.57 15.41 -19.17
N ASN A 148 -7.53 16.55 -18.47
CA ASN A 148 -6.26 17.17 -18.01
C ASN A 148 -6.35 17.66 -16.56
N VAL A 149 -7.42 17.34 -15.83
CA VAL A 149 -7.66 17.87 -14.47
C VAL A 149 -8.16 16.75 -13.57
N LEU A 150 -7.45 16.59 -12.45
CA LEU A 150 -7.88 15.78 -11.33
C LEU A 150 -8.60 16.71 -10.32
N ASP A 151 -9.93 16.57 -10.19
CA ASP A 151 -10.74 17.29 -9.20
C ASP A 151 -11.07 16.36 -8.03
N LEU A 152 -10.16 16.32 -7.05
CA LEU A 152 -10.39 15.60 -5.79
C LEU A 152 -11.16 16.51 -4.82
N ARG A 153 -12.36 16.10 -4.45
CA ARG A 153 -13.23 16.82 -3.51
C ARG A 153 -13.02 16.39 -2.06
N PHE A 154 -12.62 15.14 -1.89
CA PHE A 154 -12.46 14.53 -0.58
C PHE A 154 -11.45 13.41 -0.68
N VAL A 155 -10.51 13.37 0.26
CA VAL A 155 -9.62 12.23 0.51
C VAL A 155 -9.47 12.07 2.02
N ARG A 156 -9.61 10.86 2.51
CA ARG A 156 -9.39 10.54 3.91
C ARG A 156 -8.87 9.12 4.06
N SER A 157 -7.90 8.96 4.95
CA SER A 157 -7.48 7.66 5.45
C SER A 157 -7.94 7.49 6.88
N VAL A 158 -8.49 6.34 7.20
CA VAL A 158 -8.88 5.95 8.56
C VAL A 158 -8.13 4.69 8.96
N ASN A 159 -7.73 4.58 10.22
CA ASN A 159 -6.96 3.45 10.75
C ASN A 159 -7.86 2.22 11.01
N VAL A 160 -8.69 1.88 10.04
CA VAL A 160 -9.57 0.71 10.03
C VAL A 160 -9.18 -0.16 8.85
N GLY A 161 -8.55 -1.30 9.10
CA GLY A 161 -8.13 -2.26 8.08
C GLY A 161 -8.35 -3.69 8.53
N CYS A 162 -8.45 -4.61 7.58
CA CYS A 162 -8.86 -5.99 7.86
C CYS A 162 -7.91 -6.69 8.86
N ARG A 163 -6.58 -6.52 8.71
CA ARG A 163 -5.61 -7.10 9.62
C ARG A 163 -5.67 -6.46 11.00
N ARG A 164 -5.73 -5.12 11.08
CA ARG A 164 -5.83 -4.39 12.33
C ARG A 164 -7.03 -4.84 13.15
N LEU A 165 -8.22 -4.92 12.54
CA LEU A 165 -9.43 -5.39 13.23
C LEU A 165 -9.31 -6.85 13.66
N THR A 166 -8.73 -7.69 12.81
CA THR A 166 -8.50 -9.10 13.15
C THR A 166 -7.61 -9.23 14.37
N GLU A 167 -6.46 -8.57 14.39
CA GLU A 167 -5.49 -8.67 15.50
C GLU A 167 -6.04 -8.08 16.80
N LEU A 168 -6.68 -6.92 16.77
CA LEU A 168 -7.17 -6.25 17.96
C LEU A 168 -8.41 -6.92 18.58
N PHE A 169 -9.29 -7.47 17.73
CA PHE A 169 -10.62 -7.90 18.20
C PHE A 169 -10.97 -9.34 17.78
N LEU A 170 -10.77 -9.71 16.50
CA LEU A 170 -11.42 -10.88 15.93
C LEU A 170 -10.62 -12.19 16.07
N SER A 171 -9.34 -12.12 16.49
CA SER A 171 -8.49 -13.30 16.68
C SER A 171 -8.49 -13.86 18.11
N ARG A 172 -9.27 -13.28 19.04
CA ARG A 172 -9.33 -13.72 20.43
C ARG A 172 -9.96 -15.08 20.60
N THR A 173 -10.93 -15.40 19.74
CA THR A 173 -11.59 -16.71 19.66
C THR A 173 -11.82 -17.08 18.19
N ASP A 174 -11.94 -18.37 17.88
CA ASP A 174 -12.27 -18.87 16.53
C ASP A 174 -13.48 -19.82 16.60
N PRO A 175 -14.66 -19.44 16.07
CA PRO A 175 -14.96 -18.14 15.43
C PRO A 175 -15.02 -16.97 16.45
N PRO A 176 -14.89 -15.70 15.99
CA PRO A 176 -15.04 -14.54 16.86
C PRO A 176 -16.35 -14.53 17.61
N SER A 177 -16.31 -14.17 18.90
CA SER A 177 -17.52 -14.06 19.72
C SER A 177 -18.38 -12.85 19.31
N ALA A 178 -19.66 -12.85 19.68
CA ALA A 178 -20.53 -11.70 19.46
C ALA A 178 -20.01 -10.42 20.15
N ALA A 179 -19.32 -10.55 21.30
CA ALA A 179 -18.69 -9.43 21.99
C ALA A 179 -17.50 -8.88 21.20
N ASP A 180 -16.62 -9.74 20.65
CA ASP A 180 -15.48 -9.32 19.81
C ASP A 180 -15.96 -8.58 18.57
N ILE A 181 -17.02 -9.07 17.92
CA ILE A 181 -17.62 -8.43 16.76
C ILE A 181 -18.22 -7.05 17.14
N ALA A 182 -18.88 -6.95 18.29
CA ALA A 182 -19.45 -5.69 18.76
C ALA A 182 -18.35 -4.65 19.08
N GLU A 183 -17.23 -5.07 19.69
CA GLU A 183 -16.08 -4.20 19.93
C GLU A 183 -15.44 -3.73 18.60
N ALA A 184 -15.28 -4.62 17.64
CA ALA A 184 -14.76 -4.27 16.32
C ALA A 184 -15.66 -3.27 15.56
N HIS A 185 -16.98 -3.35 15.76
CA HIS A 185 -17.94 -2.39 15.19
C HIS A 185 -17.90 -1.01 15.87
N ALA A 186 -17.49 -0.96 17.13
CA ALA A 186 -17.41 0.29 17.89
C ALA A 186 -16.09 1.04 17.71
N PHE A 187 -15.09 0.38 17.13
CA PHE A 187 -13.76 0.93 16.82
C PHE A 187 -13.82 1.91 15.66
#